data_2fced730bbcf503e37685cf8128acb8b
#
_entry.id   2fced730bbcf503e37685cf8128acb8b
#
_cell.length_a   1.000
_cell.length_b   1.000
_cell.length_c   1.000
_cell.angle_alpha   90.00
_cell.angle_beta   90.00
_cell.angle_gamma   90.00
#
_symmetry.space_group_name_H-M   'P 1'
#
loop_
_entity.id
_entity.type
_entity.pdbx_description
1 polymer ?
#
loop_
_entity_poly.entity_id
_entity_poly.type
_entity_poly.pdbx_seq_one_letter_code
_entity_poly.pdbx_strand_id
1 'polypeptide(L)'
;MTLLSKVLAQSVARPVRAFYNHRAMKPTHYTRGQKLPEILQHRIMVLDGAMGTMIQRFKLDEAQYRGERFKDFHKDIKGNNELLSLTRPDVIRDIHEGYLAAGADFIETNTFGATSVAQADYDMADLAFEMNLVSAKIARAACDKYSTPDKPRFVLGALGPTPKTASISPDVNDPGARNVTFEQLRAAYYEQVEALVQGGADALLVETIFDTLNAKAALFAIDEFFEASGERLPIIISGTVTDASGRILSGQTVTAFWHSVRHAQPLAVGLNCALGAALMRPYIQELAKAAPDTFISCYPNAGLPNPMSDTGFDETPADTSRLVAEFARDGLVNIVGGCCGTTPEHIGAIHDKVAPLPGRTLQRNVFYRQAA
;
A
#
# COMPACT_ATOMS: atom_id res chain seq x y z
N MET A 1 -0.87 24.38 -46.16
CA MET A 1 -0.58 24.42 -44.74
C MET A 1 -1.80 23.94 -44.00
N THR A 2 -1.81 22.68 -43.64
CA THR A 2 -2.96 21.90 -43.24
C THR A 2 -3.22 22.00 -41.73
N LEU A 3 -4.45 21.88 -41.31
CA LEU A 3 -4.97 21.94 -39.94
C LEU A 3 -4.19 21.05 -38.90
N LEU A 4 -3.41 20.08 -39.35
CA LEU A 4 -2.61 19.21 -38.48
C LEU A 4 -1.41 19.91 -37.82
N SER A 5 -0.92 21.02 -38.35
CA SER A 5 0.22 21.74 -37.79
C SER A 5 -0.15 22.67 -36.60
N LYS A 6 -1.45 22.91 -36.37
CA LYS A 6 -1.93 23.75 -35.23
C LYS A 6 -2.26 22.95 -33.98
N VAL A 7 -2.51 21.64 -34.11
CA VAL A 7 -2.85 20.78 -32.95
C VAL A 7 -1.59 20.28 -32.21
N LEU A 8 -0.47 20.14 -32.92
CA LEU A 8 0.79 19.69 -32.32
C LEU A 8 1.60 20.80 -31.61
N ALA A 9 1.22 22.07 -31.78
CA ALA A 9 1.92 23.20 -31.14
C ALA A 9 1.33 23.62 -29.79
N GLN A 10 0.23 23.01 -29.33
CA GLN A 10 -0.40 23.35 -28.04
C GLN A 10 -0.11 22.35 -26.91
N SER A 11 0.67 21.30 -27.17
CA SER A 11 0.98 20.28 -26.13
C SER A 11 2.36 20.45 -25.48
N VAL A 12 3.13 21.46 -25.80
CA VAL A 12 4.47 21.69 -25.24
C VAL A 12 4.57 23.10 -24.66
N ALA A 13 4.40 23.20 -23.38
CA ALA A 13 4.86 24.20 -22.40
C ALA A 13 3.76 24.62 -21.42
N ARG A 14 3.32 23.70 -20.56
CA ARG A 14 2.88 24.15 -19.23
C ARG A 14 4.15 24.35 -18.40
N PRO A 15 4.40 25.53 -17.84
CA PRO A 15 5.56 25.71 -16.98
C PRO A 15 5.41 24.75 -15.80
N VAL A 16 6.47 23.95 -15.55
CA VAL A 16 6.66 23.24 -14.29
C VAL A 16 6.65 24.33 -13.22
N ARG A 17 5.51 24.56 -12.59
CA ARG A 17 5.42 25.45 -11.45
C ARG A 17 6.32 24.87 -10.37
N ALA A 18 7.32 25.65 -9.99
CA ALA A 18 8.22 25.31 -8.91
C ALA A 18 7.43 24.96 -7.64
N PHE A 19 7.42 23.68 -7.27
CA PHE A 19 6.76 23.13 -6.09
C PHE A 19 7.43 23.51 -4.76
N TYR A 20 8.18 24.59 -4.73
CA TYR A 20 8.87 25.12 -3.55
C TYR A 20 8.33 26.49 -3.15
N ASN A 21 7.07 26.56 -2.77
CA ASN A 21 6.60 27.63 -1.91
C ASN A 21 6.26 27.03 -0.55
N HIS A 22 7.01 27.44 0.49
CA HIS A 22 6.66 27.28 1.90
C HIS A 22 5.39 28.10 2.24
N ARG A 23 4.31 27.89 1.51
CA ARG A 23 2.98 28.32 1.96
C ARG A 23 2.61 27.44 3.14
N ALA A 24 2.18 28.04 4.24
CA ALA A 24 1.54 27.36 5.33
C ALA A 24 0.56 26.33 4.74
N MET A 25 0.81 25.04 5.01
CA MET A 25 0.02 23.94 4.46
C MET A 25 -1.44 24.17 4.85
N LYS A 26 -2.30 24.33 3.85
CA LYS A 26 -3.74 24.35 4.11
C LYS A 26 -4.16 22.96 4.59
N PRO A 27 -5.08 22.86 5.56
CA PRO A 27 -5.63 21.56 5.94
C PRO A 27 -6.12 20.85 4.70
N THR A 28 -5.71 19.60 4.54
CA THR A 28 -6.14 18.77 3.41
C THR A 28 -7.58 18.35 3.68
N HIS A 29 -8.52 18.76 2.83
CA HIS A 29 -9.88 18.25 2.86
C HIS A 29 -9.95 17.00 2.02
N TYR A 30 -10.16 15.86 2.67
CA TYR A 30 -10.40 14.60 1.99
C TYR A 30 -11.87 14.47 1.57
N THR A 31 -12.13 13.92 0.39
CA THR A 31 -13.48 13.58 -0.08
C THR A 31 -13.94 12.24 0.48
N ARG A 32 -13.00 11.34 0.78
CA ARG A 32 -13.20 10.04 1.44
C ARG A 32 -12.20 9.86 2.58
N GLY A 33 -12.43 8.88 3.44
CA GLY A 33 -11.54 8.64 4.57
C GLY A 33 -11.42 9.80 5.55
N GLN A 34 -12.40 10.71 5.57
CA GLN A 34 -12.38 11.99 6.31
C GLN A 34 -12.16 11.82 7.81
N LYS A 35 -12.61 10.70 8.38
CA LYS A 35 -12.48 10.41 9.82
C LYS A 35 -11.08 9.89 10.21
N LEU A 36 -10.26 9.47 9.23
CA LEU A 36 -8.96 8.86 9.52
C LEU A 36 -8.02 9.74 10.33
N PRO A 37 -7.83 11.05 10.00
CA PRO A 37 -6.95 11.91 10.80
C PRO A 37 -7.41 12.03 12.26
N GLU A 38 -8.72 12.10 12.52
CA GLU A 38 -9.28 12.19 13.86
C GLU A 38 -9.05 10.90 14.63
N ILE A 39 -9.38 9.75 14.05
CA ILE A 39 -9.22 8.45 14.72
C ILE A 39 -7.76 8.21 15.08
N LEU A 40 -6.82 8.48 14.16
CA LEU A 40 -5.38 8.30 14.36
C LEU A 40 -4.76 9.18 15.46
N GLN A 41 -5.45 10.28 15.82
CA GLN A 41 -5.04 11.10 16.98
C GLN A 41 -5.41 10.47 18.31
N HIS A 42 -6.48 9.70 18.34
CA HIS A 42 -7.05 9.18 19.59
C HIS A 42 -6.64 7.74 19.88
N ARG A 43 -6.35 6.96 18.86
CA ARG A 43 -5.95 5.56 19.02
C ARG A 43 -5.07 5.06 17.90
N ILE A 44 -4.40 3.96 18.15
CA ILE A 44 -3.72 3.19 17.11
C ILE A 44 -4.79 2.48 16.25
N MET A 45 -4.60 2.49 14.94
CA MET A 45 -5.42 1.71 14.00
C MET A 45 -4.65 0.47 13.56
N VAL A 46 -5.39 -0.61 13.35
CA VAL A 46 -4.84 -1.91 12.98
C VAL A 46 -5.13 -2.20 11.51
N LEU A 47 -4.07 -2.40 10.74
CA LEU A 47 -4.11 -2.88 9.37
C LEU A 47 -4.28 -4.41 9.39
N ASP A 48 -4.77 -4.99 8.33
CA ASP A 48 -4.83 -6.43 8.13
C ASP A 48 -3.45 -7.09 8.00
N GLY A 49 -3.43 -8.32 7.56
CA GLY A 49 -2.23 -9.12 7.37
C GLY A 49 -2.10 -9.64 5.94
N ALA A 50 -1.18 -10.57 5.76
CA ALA A 50 -0.75 -11.06 4.47
C ALA A 50 -1.84 -11.76 3.65
N MET A 51 -2.33 -11.12 2.61
CA MET A 51 -3.24 -11.74 1.63
C MET A 51 -2.61 -12.99 1.00
N GLY A 52 -1.37 -12.91 0.53
CA GLY A 52 -0.67 -14.02 -0.11
C GLY A 52 -0.49 -15.23 0.81
N THR A 53 -0.14 -15.03 2.08
CA THR A 53 -0.04 -16.11 3.08
C THR A 53 -1.37 -16.82 3.27
N MET A 54 -2.46 -16.06 3.31
CA MET A 54 -3.79 -16.65 3.47
C MET A 54 -4.24 -17.39 2.21
N ILE A 55 -3.99 -16.86 1.01
CA ILE A 55 -4.28 -17.55 -0.26
C ILE A 55 -3.55 -18.91 -0.32
N GLN A 56 -2.29 -18.97 0.09
CA GLN A 56 -1.51 -20.22 0.10
C GLN A 56 -2.15 -21.33 0.96
N ARG A 57 -2.87 -20.97 2.03
CA ARG A 57 -3.59 -21.94 2.89
C ARG A 57 -4.73 -22.66 2.17
N PHE A 58 -5.32 -22.04 1.15
CA PHE A 58 -6.35 -22.68 0.33
C PHE A 58 -5.79 -23.73 -0.64
N LYS A 59 -4.46 -23.76 -0.86
CA LYS A 59 -3.75 -24.74 -1.74
C LYS A 59 -4.39 -24.86 -3.11
N LEU A 60 -4.80 -23.74 -3.69
CA LEU A 60 -5.50 -23.70 -4.99
C LEU A 60 -4.59 -24.27 -6.10
N ASP A 61 -5.16 -25.08 -6.97
CA ASP A 61 -4.51 -25.58 -8.17
C ASP A 61 -4.72 -24.66 -9.38
N GLU A 62 -4.10 -24.98 -10.51
CA GLU A 62 -4.21 -24.19 -11.74
C GLU A 62 -5.67 -24.05 -12.21
N ALA A 63 -6.46 -25.12 -12.14
CA ALA A 63 -7.86 -25.09 -12.56
C ALA A 63 -8.70 -24.14 -11.69
N GLN A 64 -8.40 -24.09 -10.40
CA GLN A 64 -9.07 -23.18 -9.45
C GLN A 64 -8.66 -21.71 -9.66
N TYR A 65 -7.41 -21.45 -10.07
CA TYR A 65 -7.00 -20.10 -10.49
C TYR A 65 -7.71 -19.66 -11.77
N ARG A 66 -7.88 -20.57 -12.76
CA ARG A 66 -8.57 -20.29 -14.02
C ARG A 66 -10.06 -20.02 -13.84
N GLY A 67 -10.71 -20.78 -12.96
CA GLY A 67 -12.16 -20.81 -12.89
C GLY A 67 -12.78 -21.13 -14.26
N GLU A 68 -14.07 -20.88 -14.44
CA GLU A 68 -14.74 -21.08 -15.74
C GLU A 68 -14.29 -20.06 -16.80
N ARG A 69 -14.01 -18.84 -16.37
CA ARG A 69 -13.71 -17.72 -17.30
C ARG A 69 -12.43 -17.92 -18.09
N PHE A 70 -11.41 -18.51 -17.49
CA PHE A 70 -10.07 -18.66 -18.07
C PHE A 70 -9.66 -20.13 -18.25
N LYS A 71 -10.61 -21.06 -18.29
CA LYS A 71 -10.33 -22.50 -18.39
C LYS A 71 -9.45 -22.87 -19.58
N ASP A 72 -9.65 -22.19 -20.70
CA ASP A 72 -8.93 -22.43 -21.97
C ASP A 72 -7.82 -21.39 -22.19
N PHE A 73 -7.40 -20.64 -21.16
CA PHE A 73 -6.35 -19.64 -21.32
C PHE A 73 -5.03 -20.29 -21.69
N HIS A 74 -4.29 -19.69 -22.62
CA HIS A 74 -3.13 -20.31 -23.27
C HIS A 74 -1.88 -20.45 -22.40
N LYS A 75 -1.84 -19.79 -21.25
CA LYS A 75 -0.68 -19.70 -20.34
C LYS A 75 -1.07 -20.15 -18.94
N ASP A 76 -0.11 -20.67 -18.17
CA ASP A 76 -0.30 -20.95 -16.75
C ASP A 76 -0.46 -19.66 -15.97
N ILE A 77 -1.48 -19.60 -15.11
CA ILE A 77 -1.86 -18.41 -14.33
C ILE A 77 -1.89 -18.64 -12.83
N LYS A 78 -1.55 -19.85 -12.39
CA LYS A 78 -1.34 -20.13 -10.97
C LYS A 78 -0.24 -19.23 -10.41
N GLY A 79 -0.54 -18.54 -9.31
CA GLY A 79 0.34 -17.56 -8.71
C GLY A 79 -0.06 -16.11 -9.02
N ASN A 80 -0.93 -15.88 -10.01
CA ASN A 80 -1.57 -14.56 -10.19
C ASN A 80 -2.68 -14.38 -9.15
N ASN A 81 -2.29 -13.97 -7.95
CA ASN A 81 -3.21 -13.85 -6.81
C ASN A 81 -4.28 -12.78 -7.04
N GLU A 82 -3.97 -11.74 -7.78
CA GLU A 82 -4.88 -10.63 -8.10
C GLU A 82 -6.06 -11.12 -8.95
N LEU A 83 -5.82 -12.09 -9.82
CA LEU A 83 -6.84 -12.72 -10.67
C LEU A 83 -7.94 -13.41 -9.84
N LEU A 84 -7.61 -13.89 -8.63
CA LEU A 84 -8.57 -14.57 -7.76
C LEU A 84 -9.75 -13.66 -7.37
N SER A 85 -9.60 -12.35 -7.43
CA SER A 85 -10.72 -11.42 -7.27
C SER A 85 -11.80 -11.62 -8.35
N LEU A 86 -11.44 -12.10 -9.54
CA LEU A 86 -12.35 -12.40 -10.64
C LEU A 86 -12.81 -13.86 -10.65
N THR A 87 -11.93 -14.81 -10.29
CA THR A 87 -12.19 -16.23 -10.45
C THR A 87 -12.64 -16.91 -9.14
N ARG A 88 -12.17 -16.40 -7.99
CA ARG A 88 -12.47 -16.92 -6.65
C ARG A 88 -12.74 -15.77 -5.65
N PRO A 89 -13.73 -14.89 -5.96
CA PRO A 89 -14.08 -13.79 -5.07
C PRO A 89 -14.53 -14.25 -3.69
N ASP A 90 -15.00 -15.48 -3.56
CA ASP A 90 -15.31 -16.15 -2.29
C ASP A 90 -14.08 -16.23 -1.37
N VAL A 91 -12.95 -16.68 -1.92
CA VAL A 91 -11.68 -16.80 -1.17
C VAL A 91 -11.20 -15.43 -0.68
N ILE A 92 -11.19 -14.43 -1.56
CA ILE A 92 -10.74 -13.08 -1.21
C ILE A 92 -11.64 -12.45 -0.14
N ARG A 93 -12.96 -12.57 -0.30
CA ARG A 93 -13.93 -12.12 0.71
C ARG A 93 -13.68 -12.78 2.06
N ASP A 94 -13.55 -14.10 2.10
CA ASP A 94 -13.40 -14.85 3.35
C ASP A 94 -12.09 -14.47 4.08
N ILE A 95 -11.02 -14.15 3.35
CA ILE A 95 -9.78 -13.64 3.93
C ILE A 95 -10.00 -12.24 4.54
N HIS A 96 -10.61 -11.31 3.81
CA HIS A 96 -10.94 -9.98 4.32
C HIS A 96 -11.81 -10.05 5.59
N GLU A 97 -12.86 -10.86 5.56
CA GLU A 97 -13.75 -11.05 6.72
C GLU A 97 -13.01 -11.65 7.91
N GLY A 98 -12.08 -12.58 7.68
CA GLY A 98 -11.22 -13.13 8.73
C GLY A 98 -10.39 -12.07 9.46
N TYR A 99 -9.77 -11.17 8.73
CA TYR A 99 -9.00 -10.05 9.31
C TYR A 99 -9.90 -9.03 10.01
N LEU A 100 -11.05 -8.71 9.43
CA LEU A 100 -12.02 -7.79 10.06
C LEU A 100 -12.57 -8.35 11.38
N ALA A 101 -12.87 -9.66 11.40
CA ALA A 101 -13.31 -10.36 12.61
C ALA A 101 -12.21 -10.38 13.69
N ALA A 102 -10.94 -10.46 13.29
CA ALA A 102 -9.78 -10.38 14.18
C ALA A 102 -9.53 -8.96 14.73
N GLY A 103 -10.22 -7.93 14.22
CA GLY A 103 -10.15 -6.59 14.76
C GLY A 103 -9.46 -5.56 13.87
N ALA A 104 -9.06 -5.90 12.64
CA ALA A 104 -8.48 -4.95 11.70
C ALA A 104 -9.41 -3.76 11.43
N ASP A 105 -8.88 -2.55 11.44
CA ASP A 105 -9.58 -1.31 11.07
C ASP A 105 -9.50 -1.04 9.57
N PHE A 106 -8.41 -1.49 8.95
CA PHE A 106 -8.13 -1.36 7.53
C PHE A 106 -8.06 -2.72 6.87
N ILE A 107 -8.56 -2.78 5.64
CA ILE A 107 -8.38 -3.92 4.73
C ILE A 107 -7.71 -3.43 3.47
N GLU A 108 -6.58 -4.03 3.12
CA GLU A 108 -5.91 -3.82 1.83
C GLU A 108 -6.64 -4.58 0.72
N THR A 109 -6.83 -3.93 -0.42
CA THR A 109 -7.37 -4.62 -1.61
C THR A 109 -6.39 -5.67 -2.12
N ASN A 110 -6.89 -6.74 -2.74
CA ASN A 110 -6.05 -7.77 -3.37
C ASN A 110 -5.53 -7.28 -4.73
N THR A 111 -4.71 -6.22 -4.72
CA THR A 111 -4.29 -5.49 -5.93
C THR A 111 -2.80 -5.15 -5.95
N PHE A 112 -1.99 -5.80 -5.11
CA PHE A 112 -0.56 -5.55 -4.98
C PHE A 112 0.17 -5.57 -6.33
N GLY A 113 -0.08 -6.58 -7.18
CA GLY A 113 0.48 -6.73 -8.52
C GLY A 113 -0.53 -6.46 -9.64
N ALA A 114 -1.60 -5.71 -9.41
CA ALA A 114 -2.69 -5.51 -10.38
C ALA A 114 -2.45 -4.32 -11.34
N THR A 115 -1.22 -3.92 -11.61
CA THR A 115 -0.91 -2.96 -12.67
C THR A 115 -0.87 -3.65 -14.03
N SER A 116 -1.19 -2.96 -15.13
CA SER A 116 -1.02 -3.47 -16.48
C SER A 116 0.43 -3.89 -16.78
N VAL A 117 1.42 -3.23 -16.18
CA VAL A 117 2.85 -3.58 -16.30
C VAL A 117 3.16 -4.93 -15.64
N ALA A 118 2.58 -5.23 -14.47
CA ALA A 118 2.79 -6.51 -13.79
C ALA A 118 1.96 -7.63 -14.42
N GLN A 119 0.70 -7.34 -14.79
CA GLN A 119 -0.18 -8.34 -15.39
C GLN A 119 0.23 -8.73 -16.82
N ALA A 120 1.06 -7.93 -17.49
CA ALA A 120 1.67 -8.31 -18.76
C ALA A 120 2.51 -9.59 -18.68
N ASP A 121 3.07 -9.93 -17.50
CA ASP A 121 3.81 -11.18 -17.30
C ASP A 121 2.91 -12.42 -17.40
N TYR A 122 1.61 -12.25 -17.23
CA TYR A 122 0.57 -13.28 -17.41
C TYR A 122 -0.22 -13.12 -18.71
N ASP A 123 0.15 -12.19 -19.60
CA ASP A 123 -0.63 -11.80 -20.79
C ASP A 123 -2.05 -11.32 -20.46
N MET A 124 -2.21 -10.67 -19.29
CA MET A 124 -3.48 -10.19 -18.73
C MET A 124 -3.50 -8.68 -18.45
N ALA A 125 -2.64 -7.91 -19.12
CA ALA A 125 -2.56 -6.45 -18.92
C ALA A 125 -3.92 -5.75 -19.07
N ASP A 126 -4.72 -6.16 -20.04
CA ASP A 126 -6.05 -5.59 -20.33
C ASP A 126 -7.09 -5.84 -19.21
N LEU A 127 -6.80 -6.73 -18.26
CA LEU A 127 -7.66 -7.02 -17.12
C LEU A 127 -7.31 -6.21 -15.86
N ALA A 128 -6.24 -5.41 -15.90
CA ALA A 128 -5.76 -4.68 -14.74
C ALA A 128 -6.85 -3.79 -14.13
N PHE A 129 -7.56 -3.01 -14.94
CA PHE A 129 -8.66 -2.18 -14.46
C PHE A 129 -9.75 -3.00 -13.75
N GLU A 130 -10.20 -4.09 -14.37
CA GLU A 130 -11.27 -4.94 -13.82
C GLU A 130 -10.81 -5.61 -12.50
N MET A 131 -9.58 -6.12 -12.44
CA MET A 131 -9.02 -6.71 -11.22
C MET A 131 -9.05 -5.72 -10.04
N ASN A 132 -8.58 -4.50 -10.26
CA ASN A 132 -8.59 -3.46 -9.24
C ASN A 132 -10.00 -3.07 -8.81
N LEU A 133 -10.90 -2.85 -9.77
CA LEU A 133 -12.29 -2.46 -9.50
C LEU A 133 -13.03 -3.52 -8.67
N VAL A 134 -12.91 -4.79 -9.07
CA VAL A 134 -13.60 -5.89 -8.39
C VAL A 134 -13.00 -6.15 -7.02
N SER A 135 -11.67 -6.14 -6.89
CA SER A 135 -10.99 -6.25 -5.60
C SER A 135 -11.45 -5.19 -4.60
N ALA A 136 -11.49 -3.93 -5.03
CA ALA A 136 -11.94 -2.84 -4.16
C ALA A 136 -13.42 -3.00 -3.75
N LYS A 137 -14.28 -3.47 -4.65
CA LYS A 137 -15.70 -3.76 -4.33
C LYS A 137 -15.85 -4.90 -3.32
N ILE A 138 -15.03 -5.96 -3.42
CA ILE A 138 -15.04 -7.07 -2.46
C ILE A 138 -14.63 -6.56 -1.08
N ALA A 139 -13.52 -5.81 -0.99
CA ALA A 139 -13.04 -5.21 0.25
C ALA A 139 -14.07 -4.24 0.84
N ARG A 140 -14.71 -3.40 0.01
CA ARG A 140 -15.75 -2.46 0.44
C ARG A 140 -16.94 -3.19 1.06
N ALA A 141 -17.45 -4.22 0.39
CA ALA A 141 -18.57 -5.01 0.89
C ALA A 141 -18.23 -5.68 2.24
N ALA A 142 -17.02 -6.20 2.40
CA ALA A 142 -16.56 -6.76 3.67
C ALA A 142 -16.47 -5.68 4.76
N CYS A 143 -15.88 -4.52 4.48
CA CYS A 143 -15.81 -3.41 5.42
C CYS A 143 -17.20 -2.92 5.85
N ASP A 144 -18.13 -2.79 4.92
CA ASP A 144 -19.51 -2.35 5.22
C ASP A 144 -20.24 -3.32 6.15
N LYS A 145 -20.03 -4.62 5.97
CA LYS A 145 -20.58 -5.68 6.83
C LYS A 145 -20.07 -5.61 8.28
N TYR A 146 -18.81 -5.23 8.47
CA TYR A 146 -18.14 -5.23 9.79
C TYR A 146 -18.05 -3.84 10.43
N SER A 147 -18.39 -2.77 9.71
CA SER A 147 -18.38 -1.41 10.25
C SER A 147 -19.48 -1.19 11.26
N THR A 148 -19.14 -0.50 12.35
CA THR A 148 -20.10 0.03 13.33
C THR A 148 -19.84 1.53 13.52
N PRO A 149 -20.80 2.30 14.10
CA PRO A 149 -20.55 3.71 14.39
C PRO A 149 -19.30 3.95 15.24
N ASP A 150 -19.02 3.06 16.21
CA ASP A 150 -17.88 3.17 17.13
C ASP A 150 -16.59 2.59 16.56
N LYS A 151 -16.69 1.67 15.59
CA LYS A 151 -15.54 1.03 14.94
C LYS A 151 -15.76 0.97 13.42
N PRO A 152 -15.63 2.09 12.71
CA PRO A 152 -15.69 2.11 11.27
C PRO A 152 -14.50 1.35 10.67
N ARG A 153 -14.71 0.68 9.53
CA ARG A 153 -13.69 -0.06 8.77
C ARG A 153 -13.43 0.65 7.46
N PHE A 154 -12.19 0.61 7.00
CA PHE A 154 -11.75 1.37 5.84
C PHE A 154 -11.05 0.47 4.83
N VAL A 155 -11.29 0.75 3.55
CA VAL A 155 -10.63 0.08 2.42
C VAL A 155 -9.40 0.88 2.02
N LEU A 156 -8.23 0.24 2.06
CA LEU A 156 -7.00 0.76 1.48
C LEU A 156 -6.83 0.20 0.07
N GLY A 157 -6.86 1.07 -0.93
CA GLY A 157 -6.49 0.70 -2.29
C GLY A 157 -4.98 0.49 -2.36
N ALA A 158 -4.53 -0.77 -2.43
CA ALA A 158 -3.13 -1.13 -2.42
C ALA A 158 -2.49 -0.96 -3.81
N LEU A 159 -1.39 -0.20 -3.88
CA LEU A 159 -0.54 0.01 -5.04
C LEU A 159 0.86 -0.53 -4.71
N GLY A 160 1.13 -1.77 -5.09
CA GLY A 160 2.42 -2.40 -4.87
C GLY A 160 3.46 -1.99 -5.93
N PRO A 161 4.71 -2.44 -5.77
CA PRO A 161 5.76 -2.23 -6.77
C PRO A 161 5.50 -3.05 -8.03
N THR A 162 6.11 -2.65 -9.13
CA THR A 162 6.10 -3.43 -10.37
C THR A 162 7.33 -4.33 -10.47
N PRO A 163 7.28 -5.45 -11.22
CA PRO A 163 8.44 -6.31 -11.46
C PRO A 163 9.55 -5.61 -12.25
N LYS A 164 9.24 -4.47 -12.88
CA LYS A 164 10.19 -3.64 -13.63
C LYS A 164 10.46 -2.35 -12.86
N THR A 165 11.74 -1.92 -12.83
CA THR A 165 12.17 -0.72 -12.11
C THR A 165 12.68 0.34 -13.07
N ALA A 166 12.35 1.60 -12.77
CA ALA A 166 12.76 2.74 -13.60
C ALA A 166 14.15 3.28 -13.25
N SER A 167 14.69 2.96 -12.05
CA SER A 167 15.99 3.46 -11.61
C SER A 167 17.12 2.43 -11.69
N ILE A 168 16.80 1.14 -11.76
CA ILE A 168 17.79 0.05 -11.77
C ILE A 168 17.87 -0.55 -13.17
N SER A 169 19.11 -0.73 -13.68
CA SER A 169 19.33 -1.39 -14.96
C SER A 169 19.04 -2.90 -14.85
N PRO A 170 18.29 -3.49 -15.78
CA PRO A 170 18.15 -4.94 -15.89
C PRO A 170 19.37 -5.63 -16.50
N ASP A 171 20.30 -4.86 -17.11
CA ASP A 171 21.52 -5.36 -17.73
C ASP A 171 22.75 -4.85 -16.97
N VAL A 172 23.57 -5.80 -16.48
CA VAL A 172 24.80 -5.49 -15.73
C VAL A 172 25.85 -4.79 -16.60
N ASN A 173 25.80 -5.01 -17.92
CA ASN A 173 26.76 -4.46 -18.88
C ASN A 173 26.31 -3.11 -19.46
N ASP A 174 25.03 -2.74 -19.29
CA ASP A 174 24.49 -1.44 -19.70
C ASP A 174 23.79 -0.75 -18.53
N PRO A 175 24.49 0.08 -17.75
CA PRO A 175 23.89 0.81 -16.62
C PRO A 175 22.77 1.77 -17.04
N GLY A 176 22.70 2.14 -18.32
CA GLY A 176 21.66 3.00 -18.88
C GLY A 176 20.38 2.27 -19.29
N ALA A 177 20.43 0.95 -19.44
CA ALA A 177 19.26 0.16 -19.86
C ALA A 177 18.10 0.28 -18.89
N ARG A 178 16.90 0.37 -19.41
CA ARG A 178 15.63 0.34 -18.65
C ARG A 178 14.62 -0.52 -19.38
N ASN A 179 13.85 -1.32 -18.65
CA ASN A 179 12.79 -2.16 -19.20
C ASN A 179 11.39 -1.58 -18.98
N VAL A 180 11.31 -0.40 -18.35
CA VAL A 180 10.09 0.38 -18.17
C VAL A 180 10.45 1.87 -18.08
N THR A 181 9.59 2.73 -18.61
CA THR A 181 9.73 4.19 -18.50
C THR A 181 8.85 4.73 -17.38
N PHE A 182 9.16 5.94 -16.92
CA PHE A 182 8.33 6.67 -15.97
C PHE A 182 6.89 6.82 -16.47
N GLU A 183 6.71 7.16 -17.75
CA GLU A 183 5.39 7.36 -18.36
C GLU A 183 4.57 6.06 -18.43
N GLN A 184 5.21 4.93 -18.69
CA GLN A 184 4.53 3.63 -18.65
C GLN A 184 4.07 3.28 -17.24
N LEU A 185 4.91 3.51 -16.23
CA LEU A 185 4.53 3.31 -14.83
C LEU A 185 3.40 4.27 -14.41
N ARG A 186 3.52 5.56 -14.76
CA ARG A 186 2.50 6.56 -14.47
C ARG A 186 1.14 6.15 -15.04
N ALA A 187 1.11 5.74 -16.31
CA ALA A 187 -0.14 5.32 -16.96
C ALA A 187 -0.76 4.08 -16.28
N ALA A 188 0.07 3.08 -15.95
CA ALA A 188 -0.38 1.85 -15.28
C ALA A 188 -0.90 2.13 -13.85
N TYR A 189 -0.24 3.01 -13.09
CA TYR A 189 -0.71 3.41 -11.78
C TYR A 189 -1.95 4.31 -11.84
N TYR A 190 -2.08 5.16 -12.86
CA TYR A 190 -3.28 5.98 -13.04
C TYR A 190 -4.53 5.10 -13.25
N GLU A 191 -4.44 4.10 -14.13
CA GLU A 191 -5.49 3.11 -14.36
C GLU A 191 -5.87 2.37 -13.06
N GLN A 192 -4.86 1.97 -12.27
CA GLN A 192 -5.06 1.30 -10.99
C GLN A 192 -5.78 2.21 -9.99
N VAL A 193 -5.34 3.46 -9.83
CA VAL A 193 -5.95 4.44 -8.93
C VAL A 193 -7.40 4.70 -9.29
N GLU A 194 -7.70 4.92 -10.57
CA GLU A 194 -9.05 5.15 -11.06
C GLU A 194 -9.98 3.98 -10.68
N ALA A 195 -9.56 2.75 -10.97
CA ALA A 195 -10.35 1.56 -10.68
C ALA A 195 -10.56 1.35 -9.15
N LEU A 196 -9.52 1.56 -8.34
CA LEU A 196 -9.60 1.45 -6.88
C LEU A 196 -10.57 2.47 -6.27
N VAL A 197 -10.51 3.72 -6.73
CA VAL A 197 -11.41 4.77 -6.26
C VAL A 197 -12.86 4.51 -6.70
N GLN A 198 -13.08 4.09 -7.94
CA GLN A 198 -14.40 3.67 -8.42
C GLN A 198 -14.93 2.44 -7.65
N GLY A 199 -14.06 1.54 -7.23
CA GLY A 199 -14.41 0.35 -6.44
C GLY A 199 -14.73 0.63 -4.98
N GLY A 200 -14.46 1.83 -4.46
CA GLY A 200 -14.85 2.24 -3.11
C GLY A 200 -13.71 2.32 -2.10
N ALA A 201 -12.46 2.48 -2.55
CA ALA A 201 -11.34 2.76 -1.64
C ALA A 201 -11.57 4.05 -0.82
N ASP A 202 -11.23 4.02 0.47
CA ASP A 202 -11.30 5.17 1.38
C ASP A 202 -9.96 5.92 1.44
N ALA A 203 -8.85 5.22 1.21
CA ALA A 203 -7.50 5.76 1.14
C ALA A 203 -6.67 4.95 0.15
N LEU A 204 -5.53 5.49 -0.27
CA LEU A 204 -4.59 4.83 -1.17
C LEU A 204 -3.31 4.48 -0.41
N LEU A 205 -2.82 3.26 -0.60
CA LEU A 205 -1.60 2.75 0.02
C LEU A 205 -0.56 2.45 -1.06
N VAL A 206 0.47 3.27 -1.14
CA VAL A 206 1.65 2.99 -1.98
C VAL A 206 2.66 2.25 -1.12
N GLU A 207 2.81 0.94 -1.34
CA GLU A 207 3.49 0.08 -0.38
C GLU A 207 4.68 -0.70 -0.97
N THR A 208 5.47 -1.27 -0.05
CA THR A 208 6.62 -2.13 -0.34
C THR A 208 7.59 -1.46 -1.31
N ILE A 209 7.77 -0.16 -1.12
CA ILE A 209 8.59 0.66 -2.02
C ILE A 209 10.06 0.30 -1.82
N PHE A 210 10.67 -0.24 -2.86
CA PHE A 210 12.11 -0.48 -2.95
C PHE A 210 12.81 0.36 -4.04
N ASP A 211 12.04 1.04 -4.90
CA ASP A 211 12.51 2.02 -5.89
C ASP A 211 11.73 3.32 -5.77
N THR A 212 12.41 4.41 -5.38
CA THR A 212 11.76 5.70 -5.19
C THR A 212 11.29 6.35 -6.49
N LEU A 213 11.85 6.01 -7.65
CA LEU A 213 11.39 6.53 -8.93
C LEU A 213 10.05 5.87 -9.33
N ASN A 214 9.91 4.56 -9.11
CA ASN A 214 8.62 3.87 -9.28
C ASN A 214 7.55 4.49 -8.35
N ALA A 215 7.89 4.71 -7.07
CA ALA A 215 6.99 5.36 -6.12
C ALA A 215 6.58 6.76 -6.57
N LYS A 216 7.49 7.55 -7.14
CA LYS A 216 7.17 8.89 -7.68
C LYS A 216 6.23 8.80 -8.88
N ALA A 217 6.34 7.77 -9.72
CA ALA A 217 5.38 7.56 -10.80
C ALA A 217 3.97 7.27 -10.27
N ALA A 218 3.85 6.43 -9.22
CA ALA A 218 2.58 6.18 -8.55
C ALA A 218 2.01 7.44 -7.89
N LEU A 219 2.82 8.19 -7.15
CA LEU A 219 2.39 9.44 -6.50
C LEU A 219 1.98 10.52 -7.49
N PHE A 220 2.68 10.60 -8.63
CA PHE A 220 2.31 11.51 -9.71
C PHE A 220 0.96 11.12 -10.34
N ALA A 221 0.74 9.83 -10.61
CA ALA A 221 -0.53 9.31 -11.12
C ALA A 221 -1.70 9.59 -10.16
N ILE A 222 -1.47 9.45 -8.85
CA ILE A 222 -2.46 9.79 -7.82
C ILE A 222 -2.82 11.27 -7.85
N ASP A 223 -1.82 12.16 -7.92
CA ASP A 223 -2.05 13.60 -7.95
C ASP A 223 -2.77 14.03 -9.24
N GLU A 224 -2.38 13.48 -10.38
CA GLU A 224 -3.05 13.67 -11.68
C GLU A 224 -4.51 13.22 -11.63
N PHE A 225 -4.79 12.06 -11.04
CA PHE A 225 -6.17 11.58 -10.88
C PHE A 225 -6.98 12.50 -9.96
N PHE A 226 -6.40 12.96 -8.84
CA PHE A 226 -7.07 13.87 -7.94
C PHE A 226 -7.38 15.23 -8.60
N GLU A 227 -6.48 15.74 -9.43
CA GLU A 227 -6.71 16.97 -10.20
C GLU A 227 -7.82 16.77 -11.25
N ALA A 228 -7.86 15.63 -11.91
CA ALA A 228 -8.82 15.34 -12.97
C ALA A 228 -10.22 15.05 -12.43
N SER A 229 -10.34 14.29 -11.35
CA SER A 229 -11.61 13.82 -10.79
C SER A 229 -12.22 14.76 -9.75
N GLY A 230 -11.43 15.60 -9.11
CA GLY A 230 -11.83 16.37 -7.93
C GLY A 230 -11.88 15.55 -6.63
N GLU A 231 -11.61 14.25 -6.69
CA GLU A 231 -11.46 13.39 -5.51
C GLU A 231 -10.15 13.70 -4.78
N ARG A 232 -10.14 13.50 -3.48
CA ARG A 232 -8.92 13.58 -2.66
C ARG A 232 -9.00 12.60 -1.51
N LEU A 233 -8.26 11.51 -1.63
CA LEU A 233 -8.18 10.47 -0.61
C LEU A 233 -6.90 10.64 0.22
N PRO A 234 -6.91 10.21 1.50
CA PRO A 234 -5.67 10.06 2.26
C PRO A 234 -4.70 9.11 1.52
N ILE A 235 -3.41 9.44 1.57
CA ILE A 235 -2.34 8.60 1.02
C ILE A 235 -1.51 8.07 2.18
N ILE A 236 -1.26 6.77 2.20
CA ILE A 236 -0.30 6.11 3.08
C ILE A 236 0.86 5.64 2.20
N ILE A 237 2.10 5.87 2.63
CA ILE A 237 3.29 5.51 1.86
C ILE A 237 4.16 4.59 2.72
N SER A 238 4.52 3.41 2.22
CA SER A 238 5.32 2.44 2.96
C SER A 238 6.51 1.94 2.16
N GLY A 239 7.71 2.12 2.71
CA GLY A 239 8.95 1.63 2.13
C GLY A 239 9.33 0.25 2.65
N THR A 240 10.25 -0.41 1.97
CA THR A 240 10.82 -1.67 2.44
C THR A 240 12.34 -1.60 2.48
N VAL A 241 12.91 -1.87 3.66
CA VAL A 241 14.36 -1.95 3.85
C VAL A 241 14.82 -3.32 3.42
N THR A 242 15.64 -3.39 2.39
CA THR A 242 15.99 -4.63 1.71
C THR A 242 17.31 -5.25 2.17
N ASP A 243 18.11 -4.52 2.93
CA ASP A 243 19.40 -5.01 3.40
C ASP A 243 19.77 -4.53 4.81
N ALA A 244 20.81 -5.15 5.37
CA ALA A 244 21.32 -4.84 6.71
C ALA A 244 21.96 -3.43 6.84
N SER A 245 22.19 -2.72 5.72
CA SER A 245 22.68 -1.33 5.75
C SER A 245 21.55 -0.30 5.97
N GLY A 246 20.29 -0.75 6.06
CA GLY A 246 19.14 0.10 6.29
C GLY A 246 18.71 0.88 5.04
N ARG A 247 19.00 0.34 3.87
CA ARG A 247 18.64 0.97 2.59
C ARG A 247 17.55 0.20 1.88
N ILE A 248 16.76 0.93 1.12
CA ILE A 248 15.89 0.34 0.09
C ILE A 248 16.74 -0.01 -1.14
N LEU A 249 16.23 -0.83 -2.05
CA LEU A 249 17.00 -1.37 -3.18
C LEU A 249 17.59 -0.28 -4.09
N SER A 250 16.90 0.85 -4.29
CA SER A 250 17.41 1.99 -5.05
C SER A 250 18.43 2.86 -4.27
N GLY A 251 18.85 2.44 -3.06
CA GLY A 251 20.00 2.96 -2.33
C GLY A 251 19.67 4.02 -1.25
N GLN A 252 18.44 4.50 -1.13
CA GLN A 252 18.07 5.50 -0.13
C GLN A 252 18.04 4.90 1.28
N THR A 253 18.58 5.63 2.27
CA THR A 253 18.29 5.39 3.68
C THR A 253 16.84 5.74 3.98
N VAL A 254 16.33 5.34 5.15
CA VAL A 254 14.95 5.64 5.57
C VAL A 254 14.67 7.15 5.57
N THR A 255 15.61 7.96 6.07
CA THR A 255 15.49 9.43 6.03
C THR A 255 15.48 9.95 4.58
N ALA A 256 16.33 9.44 3.69
CA ALA A 256 16.37 9.84 2.28
C ALA A 256 15.10 9.40 1.54
N PHE A 257 14.57 8.21 1.85
CA PHE A 257 13.28 7.73 1.36
C PHE A 257 12.16 8.71 1.74
N TRP A 258 12.05 9.08 3.03
CA TRP A 258 11.06 10.07 3.48
C TRP A 258 11.16 11.38 2.69
N HIS A 259 12.37 11.94 2.55
CA HIS A 259 12.56 13.16 1.79
C HIS A 259 12.20 13.03 0.30
N SER A 260 12.29 11.84 -0.27
CA SER A 260 11.92 11.57 -1.66
C SER A 260 10.41 11.58 -1.89
N VAL A 261 9.59 11.23 -0.87
CA VAL A 261 8.14 11.03 -1.03
C VAL A 261 7.28 12.05 -0.26
N ARG A 262 7.83 12.79 0.69
CA ARG A 262 7.07 13.71 1.55
C ARG A 262 6.32 14.83 0.80
N HIS A 263 6.72 15.12 -0.43
CA HIS A 263 6.05 16.13 -1.28
C HIS A 263 4.59 15.76 -1.60
N ALA A 264 4.24 14.47 -1.57
CA ALA A 264 2.88 13.99 -1.73
C ALA A 264 1.98 14.29 -0.51
N GLN A 265 2.53 14.84 0.59
CA GLN A 265 1.82 15.17 1.82
C GLN A 265 0.98 13.99 2.34
N PRO A 266 1.58 12.82 2.56
CA PRO A 266 0.85 11.63 2.97
C PRO A 266 0.24 11.81 4.37
N LEU A 267 -0.89 11.13 4.61
CA LEU A 267 -1.49 10.97 5.94
C LEU A 267 -0.53 10.22 6.86
N ALA A 268 0.05 9.13 6.36
CA ALA A 268 1.03 8.34 7.09
C ALA A 268 2.19 7.93 6.20
N VAL A 269 3.36 7.74 6.82
CA VAL A 269 4.52 7.13 6.20
C VAL A 269 5.01 5.99 7.09
N GLY A 270 5.53 4.93 6.49
CA GLY A 270 5.93 3.75 7.25
C GLY A 270 6.89 2.83 6.55
N LEU A 271 7.05 1.66 7.15
CA LEU A 271 7.84 0.55 6.63
C LEU A 271 7.06 -0.75 6.75
N ASN A 272 7.24 -1.62 5.76
CA ASN A 272 6.66 -2.96 5.76
C ASN A 272 7.58 -3.97 5.10
N CYS A 273 7.28 -5.25 5.30
CA CYS A 273 7.92 -6.38 4.65
C CYS A 273 9.44 -6.48 4.90
N ALA A 274 10.09 -7.46 4.26
CA ALA A 274 11.50 -7.82 4.31
C ALA A 274 12.02 -8.21 5.72
N LEU A 275 11.64 -7.52 6.76
CA LEU A 275 12.12 -7.70 8.13
C LEU A 275 10.98 -8.05 9.09
N GLY A 276 11.31 -8.81 10.14
CA GLY A 276 10.47 -8.91 11.34
C GLY A 276 10.56 -7.65 12.19
N ALA A 277 9.65 -7.52 13.16
CA ALA A 277 9.51 -6.32 13.98
C ALA A 277 10.81 -5.92 14.72
N ALA A 278 11.52 -6.89 15.28
CA ALA A 278 12.75 -6.63 16.02
C ALA A 278 13.82 -5.91 15.17
N LEU A 279 14.03 -6.39 13.93
CA LEU A 279 14.99 -5.82 13.00
C LEU A 279 14.52 -4.50 12.38
N MET A 280 13.20 -4.29 12.27
CA MET A 280 12.62 -3.06 11.72
C MET A 280 12.66 -1.89 12.70
N ARG A 281 12.76 -2.16 14.01
CA ARG A 281 12.68 -1.16 15.07
C ARG A 281 13.59 0.07 14.88
N PRO A 282 14.91 -0.06 14.63
CA PRO A 282 15.78 1.10 14.49
C PRO A 282 15.36 2.01 13.32
N TYR A 283 14.84 1.43 12.26
CA TYR A 283 14.40 2.17 11.08
C TYR A 283 13.07 2.91 11.31
N ILE A 284 12.15 2.33 12.08
CA ILE A 284 10.93 3.01 12.52
C ILE A 284 11.27 4.17 13.46
N GLN A 285 12.25 4.02 14.36
CA GLN A 285 12.73 5.11 15.20
C GLN A 285 13.33 6.26 14.38
N GLU A 286 14.14 5.94 13.37
CA GLU A 286 14.70 6.93 12.44
C GLU A 286 13.59 7.67 11.70
N LEU A 287 12.61 6.92 11.15
CA LEU A 287 11.49 7.50 10.40
C LEU A 287 10.60 8.39 11.28
N ALA A 288 10.27 7.95 12.48
CA ALA A 288 9.47 8.73 13.43
C ALA A 288 10.14 10.06 13.80
N LYS A 289 11.47 10.08 13.86
CA LYS A 289 12.26 11.31 14.07
C LYS A 289 12.30 12.19 12.83
N ALA A 290 12.41 11.61 11.63
CA ALA A 290 12.50 12.35 10.37
C ALA A 290 11.14 12.94 9.92
N ALA A 291 10.02 12.32 10.34
CA ALA A 291 8.66 12.70 9.97
C ALA A 291 7.81 13.10 11.21
N PRO A 292 8.16 14.21 11.92
CA PRO A 292 7.54 14.58 13.19
C PRO A 292 6.07 14.99 13.06
N ASP A 293 5.64 15.43 11.88
CA ASP A 293 4.32 15.98 11.60
C ASP A 293 3.44 15.02 10.76
N THR A 294 3.85 13.76 10.60
CA THR A 294 3.16 12.75 9.79
C THR A 294 2.94 11.50 10.64
N PHE A 295 1.78 10.84 10.51
CA PHE A 295 1.53 9.58 11.19
C PHE A 295 2.49 8.50 10.72
N ILE A 296 2.82 7.56 11.60
CA ILE A 296 3.76 6.46 11.30
C ILE A 296 3.02 5.13 11.25
N SER A 297 3.24 4.37 10.16
CA SER A 297 2.77 3.00 9.99
C SER A 297 3.91 1.99 10.06
N CYS A 298 3.61 0.81 10.59
CA CYS A 298 4.56 -0.31 10.65
C CYS A 298 3.81 -1.64 10.58
N TYR A 299 4.07 -2.44 9.53
CA TYR A 299 3.51 -3.78 9.38
C TYR A 299 4.59 -4.76 8.90
N PRO A 300 5.32 -5.34 9.89
CA PRO A 300 6.44 -6.25 9.64
C PRO A 300 5.98 -7.64 9.22
N ASN A 301 6.91 -8.44 8.70
CA ASN A 301 6.72 -9.88 8.57
C ASN A 301 6.60 -10.56 9.94
N ALA A 302 6.03 -11.75 9.98
CA ALA A 302 6.04 -12.61 11.17
C ALA A 302 7.44 -13.21 11.41
N GLY A 303 8.41 -12.36 11.66
CA GLY A 303 9.83 -12.70 11.78
C GLY A 303 10.55 -12.90 10.45
N LEU A 304 11.42 -13.88 10.38
CA LEU A 304 12.19 -14.23 9.19
C LEU A 304 11.57 -15.45 8.46
N PRO A 305 11.82 -15.59 7.15
CA PRO A 305 11.38 -16.77 6.41
C PRO A 305 11.90 -18.06 7.04
N ASN A 306 10.99 -19.00 7.30
CA ASN A 306 11.27 -20.31 7.85
C ASN A 306 10.45 -21.40 7.13
N PRO A 307 11.05 -22.14 6.17
CA PRO A 307 10.34 -23.17 5.41
C PRO A 307 9.77 -24.31 6.26
N MET A 308 10.22 -24.43 7.51
CA MET A 308 9.79 -25.49 8.45
C MET A 308 8.55 -25.11 9.25
N SER A 309 8.09 -23.85 9.17
CA SER A 309 6.86 -23.41 9.85
C SER A 309 5.65 -23.49 8.92
N ASP A 310 4.46 -23.62 9.51
CA ASP A 310 3.19 -23.71 8.77
C ASP A 310 2.86 -22.45 7.96
N THR A 311 3.39 -21.30 8.37
CA THR A 311 3.19 -19.99 7.72
C THR A 311 4.35 -19.62 6.80
N GLY A 312 5.44 -20.41 6.79
CA GLY A 312 6.70 -20.07 6.12
C GLY A 312 7.54 -19.02 6.85
N PHE A 313 7.19 -18.65 8.11
CA PHE A 313 7.85 -17.65 8.94
C PHE A 313 7.99 -18.15 10.38
N ASP A 314 8.92 -17.57 11.17
CA ASP A 314 9.33 -18.13 12.46
C ASP A 314 8.64 -17.51 13.69
N GLU A 315 7.96 -16.36 13.58
CA GLU A 315 7.27 -15.75 14.71
C GLU A 315 5.82 -16.22 14.84
N THR A 316 5.44 -16.48 16.08
CA THR A 316 4.05 -16.76 16.47
C THR A 316 3.25 -15.47 16.64
N PRO A 317 1.89 -15.52 16.71
CA PRO A 317 1.06 -14.37 17.06
C PRO A 317 1.49 -13.68 18.37
N ALA A 318 1.95 -14.45 19.36
CA ALA A 318 2.40 -13.92 20.63
C ALA A 318 3.72 -13.13 20.49
N ASP A 319 4.65 -13.62 19.67
CA ASP A 319 5.95 -12.98 19.43
C ASP A 319 5.78 -11.67 18.68
N THR A 320 5.15 -11.72 17.50
CA THR A 320 4.91 -10.53 16.66
C THR A 320 4.14 -9.46 17.43
N SER A 321 3.05 -9.84 18.11
CA SER A 321 2.23 -8.87 18.85
C SER A 321 2.96 -8.22 20.01
N ARG A 322 3.83 -8.96 20.70
CA ARG A 322 4.69 -8.42 21.78
C ARG A 322 5.65 -7.36 21.24
N LEU A 323 6.32 -7.66 20.13
CA LEU A 323 7.28 -6.76 19.49
C LEU A 323 6.62 -5.50 18.91
N VAL A 324 5.49 -5.65 18.23
CA VAL A 324 4.74 -4.51 17.69
C VAL A 324 4.17 -3.62 18.80
N ALA A 325 3.73 -4.21 19.92
CA ALA A 325 3.25 -3.44 21.06
C ALA A 325 4.37 -2.63 21.75
N GLU A 326 5.63 -3.04 21.64
CA GLU A 326 6.76 -2.23 22.10
C GLU A 326 6.88 -0.92 21.34
N PHE A 327 6.65 -0.93 20.00
CA PHE A 327 6.64 0.32 19.20
C PHE A 327 5.54 1.27 19.65
N ALA A 328 4.37 0.72 19.97
CA ALA A 328 3.23 1.48 20.48
C ALA A 328 3.51 2.11 21.86
N ARG A 329 4.08 1.31 22.81
CA ARG A 329 4.45 1.82 24.14
C ARG A 329 5.50 2.92 24.09
N ASP A 330 6.41 2.85 23.12
CA ASP A 330 7.45 3.85 22.91
C ASP A 330 6.96 5.07 22.10
N GLY A 331 5.67 5.13 21.76
CA GLY A 331 5.08 6.26 21.03
C GLY A 331 5.64 6.43 19.61
N LEU A 332 5.99 5.32 18.93
CA LEU A 332 6.61 5.37 17.61
C LEU A 332 5.62 5.28 16.45
N VAL A 333 4.43 4.69 16.68
CA VAL A 333 3.49 4.30 15.62
C VAL A 333 2.06 4.77 15.86
N ASN A 334 1.30 4.89 14.76
CA ASN A 334 -0.13 5.21 14.76
C ASN A 334 -0.94 4.13 14.04
N ILE A 335 -0.32 3.42 13.08
CA ILE A 335 -0.91 2.31 12.34
C ILE A 335 0.03 1.13 12.49
N VAL A 336 -0.53 -0.01 12.85
CA VAL A 336 0.22 -1.27 12.94
C VAL A 336 -0.55 -2.39 12.26
N GLY A 337 0.15 -3.40 11.81
CA GLY A 337 -0.45 -4.57 11.15
C GLY A 337 0.60 -5.63 10.92
N GLY A 338 0.39 -6.46 9.91
CA GLY A 338 1.32 -7.51 9.56
C GLY A 338 1.50 -7.63 8.05
N CYS A 339 2.67 -8.11 7.63
CA CYS A 339 2.99 -8.47 6.25
C CYS A 339 3.21 -9.98 6.15
N CYS A 340 4.13 -10.46 5.33
CA CYS A 340 4.31 -11.88 5.05
C CYS A 340 4.35 -12.76 6.33
N GLY A 341 3.67 -13.90 6.26
CA GLY A 341 3.55 -14.85 7.37
C GLY A 341 2.49 -14.51 8.41
N THR A 342 1.92 -13.31 8.41
CA THR A 342 0.88 -12.95 9.36
C THR A 342 -0.50 -13.46 8.96
N THR A 343 -1.32 -13.79 9.93
CA THR A 343 -2.64 -14.43 9.82
C THR A 343 -3.64 -13.66 10.66
N PRO A 344 -4.95 -13.95 10.58
CA PRO A 344 -5.95 -13.34 11.47
C PRO A 344 -5.60 -13.47 12.96
N GLU A 345 -4.98 -14.57 13.38
CA GLU A 345 -4.55 -14.76 14.76
C GLU A 345 -3.42 -13.78 15.16
N HIS A 346 -2.50 -13.47 14.24
CA HIS A 346 -1.48 -12.44 14.47
C HIS A 346 -2.12 -11.05 14.62
N ILE A 347 -3.05 -10.71 13.73
CA ILE A 347 -3.73 -9.42 13.76
C ILE A 347 -4.59 -9.27 15.01
N GLY A 348 -5.31 -10.32 15.42
CA GLY A 348 -6.07 -10.33 16.68
C GLY A 348 -5.17 -10.09 17.89
N ALA A 349 -4.04 -10.80 17.97
CA ALA A 349 -3.06 -10.63 19.05
C ALA A 349 -2.42 -9.22 19.06
N ILE A 350 -2.16 -8.63 17.89
CA ILE A 350 -1.69 -7.23 17.77
C ILE A 350 -2.77 -6.28 18.27
N HIS A 351 -4.02 -6.42 17.76
CA HIS A 351 -5.16 -5.60 18.15
C HIS A 351 -5.33 -5.55 19.68
N ASP A 352 -5.38 -6.71 20.32
CA ASP A 352 -5.60 -6.80 21.77
C ASP A 352 -4.50 -6.11 22.58
N LYS A 353 -3.26 -6.16 22.10
CA LYS A 353 -2.13 -5.52 22.79
C LYS A 353 -2.03 -4.01 22.57
N VAL A 354 -2.45 -3.51 21.41
CA VAL A 354 -2.32 -2.08 21.09
C VAL A 354 -3.59 -1.29 21.38
N ALA A 355 -4.76 -1.93 21.48
CA ALA A 355 -6.03 -1.26 21.74
C ALA A 355 -6.04 -0.32 22.98
N PRO A 356 -5.39 -0.66 24.12
CA PRO A 356 -5.34 0.22 25.27
C PRO A 356 -4.25 1.30 25.17
N LEU A 357 -3.42 1.30 24.13
CA LEU A 357 -2.27 2.20 24.00
C LEU A 357 -2.59 3.42 23.15
N PRO A 358 -2.05 4.61 23.52
CA PRO A 358 -2.22 5.80 22.69
C PRO A 358 -1.35 5.69 21.43
N GLY A 359 -1.81 6.32 20.35
CA GLY A 359 -0.99 6.54 19.18
C GLY A 359 0.13 7.55 19.41
N ARG A 360 1.11 7.57 18.50
CA ARG A 360 2.18 8.56 18.50
C ARG A 360 1.59 9.96 18.34
N THR A 361 2.05 10.90 19.16
CA THR A 361 1.67 12.32 19.09
C THR A 361 2.45 13.03 18.00
N LEU A 362 1.78 13.75 17.10
CA LEU A 362 2.41 14.61 16.10
C LEU A 362 2.92 15.90 16.75
N GLN A 363 4.10 16.39 16.33
CA GLN A 363 4.63 17.69 16.81
C GLN A 363 3.79 18.87 16.29
N ARG A 364 3.27 18.75 15.06
CA ARG A 364 2.28 19.66 14.48
C ARG A 364 1.21 18.86 13.81
N ASN A 365 -0.04 19.13 14.17
CA ASN A 365 -1.14 18.51 13.46
C ASN A 365 -1.52 19.34 12.25
N VAL A 366 -1.02 18.94 11.07
CA VAL A 366 -1.31 19.61 9.80
C VAL A 366 -2.66 19.18 9.20
N PHE A 367 -3.27 18.10 9.72
CA PHE A 367 -4.53 17.53 9.25
C PHE A 367 -5.75 18.12 9.96
N TYR A 368 -5.53 18.80 11.09
CA TYR A 368 -6.60 19.35 11.91
C TYR A 368 -6.30 20.80 12.28
N ARG A 369 -7.20 21.73 11.95
CA ARG A 369 -7.31 22.98 12.69
C ARG A 369 -8.27 22.73 13.87
N GLN A 370 -7.78 22.81 15.10
CA GLN A 370 -8.71 23.05 16.21
C GLN A 370 -9.57 24.26 15.83
N ALA A 371 -10.88 24.08 15.89
CA ALA A 371 -11.79 25.22 15.87
C ALA A 371 -11.38 26.15 17.01
N ALA A 372 -10.96 27.36 16.68
CA ALA A 372 -10.58 28.38 17.63
C ALA A 372 -11.83 28.84 18.39
#